data_aa6e9972a5d59e4e8c5006fe0e06e25e
#
_entry.id   aa6e9972a5d59e4e8c5006fe0e06e25e
#
_cell.length_a   1.000
_cell.length_b   1.000
_cell.length_c   1.000
_cell.angle_alpha   90.00
_cell.angle_beta   90.00
_cell.angle_gamma   90.00
#
_symmetry.space_group_name_H-M   'P 1'
#
loop_
_entity.id
_entity.type
_entity.pdbx_description
1 polymer ?
#
loop_
_entity_poly.entity_id
_entity_poly.type
_entity_poly.pdbx_seq_one_letter_code
_entity_poly.pdbx_strand_id
1 'polypeptide(L)'
;MTVRFLGQSGYVLKTEDTKIIIDPYLSDSVNRIANRPRTLPLPMKPEDISCDAVICTHNHLDHLDPDTVVRINENQFYITTNEGKEELERLGRTNVRALGTGESITVGDFTIT
;
A
#
# COMPACT_ATOMS: atom_id res chain seq x y z
N MET A 1 -10.47 -5.71 16.47
CA MET A 1 -9.76 -5.43 15.21
C MET A 1 -10.07 -6.51 14.18
N THR A 2 -10.26 -6.11 12.95
CA THR A 2 -10.52 -7.02 11.83
C THR A 2 -9.31 -7.04 10.91
N VAL A 3 -8.91 -8.22 10.43
CA VAL A 3 -7.83 -8.40 9.47
C VAL A 3 -8.42 -9.09 8.24
N ARG A 4 -8.19 -8.50 7.05
CA ARG A 4 -8.62 -9.08 5.78
C ARG A 4 -7.41 -9.26 4.87
N PHE A 5 -7.23 -10.47 4.35
CA PHE A 5 -6.19 -10.78 3.37
C PHE A 5 -6.64 -10.32 1.97
N LEU A 6 -5.76 -9.60 1.27
CA LEU A 6 -6.03 -9.08 -0.08
C LEU A 6 -5.36 -9.90 -1.19
N GLY A 7 -4.68 -10.98 -0.84
CA GLY A 7 -3.84 -11.72 -1.77
C GLY A 7 -2.40 -11.22 -1.75
N GLN A 8 -1.49 -12.03 -2.25
CA GLN A 8 -0.05 -11.76 -2.24
C GLN A 8 0.43 -11.46 -0.81
N SER A 9 0.91 -10.26 -0.53
CA SER A 9 1.31 -9.83 0.81
C SER A 9 0.41 -8.74 1.38
N GLY A 10 -0.76 -8.51 0.77
CA GLY A 10 -1.64 -7.41 1.11
C GLY A 10 -2.63 -7.73 2.21
N TYR A 11 -2.84 -6.77 3.12
CA TYR A 11 -3.79 -6.89 4.23
C TYR A 11 -4.52 -5.57 4.47
N VAL A 12 -5.78 -5.68 4.87
CA VAL A 12 -6.52 -4.57 5.48
C VAL A 12 -6.58 -4.83 6.97
N LEU A 13 -6.17 -3.85 7.77
CA LEU A 13 -6.33 -3.85 9.22
C LEU A 13 -7.32 -2.77 9.58
N LYS A 14 -8.38 -3.14 10.30
CA LYS A 14 -9.45 -2.22 10.64
C LYS A 14 -9.81 -2.33 12.11
N THR A 15 -9.85 -1.18 12.80
CA THR A 15 -10.51 -1.01 14.11
C THR A 15 -11.85 -0.32 13.90
N GLU A 16 -12.54 0.04 14.98
CA GLU A 16 -13.80 0.80 14.89
C GLU A 16 -13.61 2.16 14.20
N ASP A 17 -12.48 2.84 14.46
CA ASP A 17 -12.24 4.21 14.03
C ASP A 17 -11.13 4.37 12.99
N THR A 18 -10.32 3.34 12.74
CA THR A 18 -9.13 3.45 11.88
C THR A 18 -9.02 2.27 10.93
N LYS A 19 -8.65 2.56 9.68
CA LYS A 19 -8.42 1.54 8.66
C LYS A 19 -7.10 1.84 7.97
N ILE A 20 -6.21 0.83 7.92
CA ILE A 20 -4.97 0.88 7.16
C ILE A 20 -4.90 -0.30 6.19
N ILE A 21 -4.19 -0.11 5.10
CA ILE A 21 -3.97 -1.14 4.09
C ILE A 21 -2.47 -1.30 3.90
N ILE A 22 -2.00 -2.54 3.94
CA ILE A 22 -0.58 -2.88 3.82
C ILE A 22 -0.36 -3.59 2.48
N ASP A 23 0.61 -3.11 1.72
CA ASP A 23 1.10 -3.71 0.46
C ASP A 23 -0.03 -4.12 -0.50
N PRO A 24 -0.95 -3.23 -0.89
CA PRO A 24 -2.03 -3.60 -1.79
C PRO A 24 -1.51 -3.88 -3.20
N TYR A 25 -1.55 -5.14 -3.61
CA TYR A 25 -1.26 -5.57 -4.97
C TYR A 25 -2.58 -5.86 -5.67
N LEU A 26 -3.15 -4.85 -6.30
CA LEU A 26 -4.49 -4.89 -6.90
C LEU A 26 -4.45 -4.74 -8.43
N SER A 27 -3.41 -5.29 -9.04
CA SER A 27 -3.21 -5.31 -10.48
C SER A 27 -2.50 -6.60 -10.88
N ASP A 28 -2.02 -6.66 -12.11
CA ASP A 28 -1.17 -7.75 -12.60
C ASP A 28 0.18 -7.20 -13.09
N SER A 29 0.70 -6.16 -12.42
CA SER A 29 1.93 -5.48 -12.83
C SER A 29 3.15 -6.40 -12.82
N VAL A 30 3.23 -7.36 -11.89
CA VAL A 30 4.33 -8.33 -11.84
C VAL A 30 4.30 -9.21 -13.08
N ASN A 31 3.12 -9.59 -13.59
CA ASN A 31 3.02 -10.29 -14.84
C ASN A 31 3.44 -9.42 -16.02
N ARG A 32 2.99 -8.17 -16.07
CA ARG A 32 3.33 -7.22 -17.13
C ARG A 32 4.83 -6.94 -17.22
N ILE A 33 5.51 -6.83 -16.07
CA ILE A 33 6.92 -6.42 -16.00
C ILE A 33 7.86 -7.62 -15.92
N ALA A 34 7.50 -8.67 -15.15
CA ALA A 34 8.36 -9.80 -14.83
C ALA A 34 7.80 -11.16 -15.29
N ASN A 35 6.71 -11.17 -16.05
CA ASN A 35 6.06 -12.36 -16.59
C ASN A 35 5.68 -13.38 -15.52
N ARG A 36 5.14 -12.91 -14.39
CA ARG A 36 4.65 -13.76 -13.30
C ARG A 36 3.19 -13.41 -13.00
N PRO A 37 2.21 -14.15 -13.56
CA PRO A 37 0.79 -13.85 -13.39
C PRO A 37 0.32 -14.05 -11.95
N ARG A 38 -0.75 -13.33 -11.60
CA ARG A 38 -1.42 -13.53 -10.32
C ARG A 38 -1.98 -14.95 -10.24
N THR A 39 -1.93 -15.53 -9.03
CA THR A 39 -2.56 -16.81 -8.74
C THR A 39 -3.96 -16.65 -8.13
N LEU A 40 -4.30 -15.47 -7.64
CA LEU A 40 -5.59 -15.17 -7.03
C LEU A 40 -6.29 -14.04 -7.80
N PRO A 41 -7.64 -14.03 -7.88
CA PRO A 41 -8.37 -12.94 -8.50
C PRO A 41 -8.23 -11.65 -7.70
N LEU A 42 -8.50 -10.50 -8.35
CA LEU A 42 -8.50 -9.21 -7.68
C LEU A 42 -9.64 -9.15 -6.65
N PRO A 43 -9.33 -8.91 -5.35
CA PRO A 43 -10.36 -8.85 -4.32
C PRO A 43 -11.16 -7.55 -4.33
N MET A 44 -10.60 -6.49 -4.91
CA MET A 44 -11.22 -5.16 -5.01
C MET A 44 -10.50 -4.33 -6.07
N LYS A 45 -11.08 -3.22 -6.46
CA LYS A 45 -10.44 -2.26 -7.37
C LYS A 45 -9.63 -1.23 -6.57
N PRO A 46 -8.47 -0.78 -7.09
CA PRO A 46 -7.72 0.29 -6.42
C PRO A 46 -8.54 1.56 -6.20
N GLU A 47 -9.43 1.91 -7.11
CA GLU A 47 -10.30 3.09 -7.00
C GLU A 47 -11.25 3.02 -5.79
N ASP A 48 -11.53 1.83 -5.30
CA ASP A 48 -12.43 1.61 -4.15
C ASP A 48 -11.71 1.72 -2.80
N ILE A 49 -10.39 1.94 -2.81
CA ILE A 49 -9.63 2.11 -1.56
C ILE A 49 -10.02 3.43 -0.88
N SER A 50 -10.46 3.31 0.37
CA SER A 50 -10.73 4.43 1.27
C SER A 50 -10.19 4.03 2.64
N CYS A 51 -9.08 4.61 3.06
CA CYS A 51 -8.43 4.28 4.32
C CYS A 51 -7.59 5.45 4.84
N ASP A 52 -7.17 5.35 6.11
CA ASP A 52 -6.40 6.40 6.76
C ASP A 52 -4.94 6.41 6.31
N ALA A 53 -4.38 5.25 5.97
CA ALA A 53 -3.03 5.15 5.43
C ALA A 53 -2.87 3.88 4.60
N VAL A 54 -2.07 3.97 3.54
CA VAL A 54 -1.54 2.83 2.81
C VAL A 54 -0.07 2.68 3.19
N ILE A 55 0.32 1.48 3.63
CA ILE A 55 1.68 1.18 4.02
C ILE A 55 2.30 0.30 2.94
N CYS A 56 3.43 0.74 2.39
CA CYS A 56 4.24 -0.06 1.48
C CYS A 56 5.52 -0.45 2.23
N THR A 57 5.70 -1.74 2.50
CA THR A 57 6.80 -2.20 3.35
C THR A 57 8.17 -2.06 2.68
N HIS A 58 8.20 -2.14 1.36
CA HIS A 58 9.39 -1.88 0.55
C HIS A 58 8.99 -1.62 -0.91
N ASN A 59 9.96 -1.35 -1.78
CA ASN A 59 9.69 -0.90 -3.15
C ASN A 59 9.63 -1.99 -4.22
N HIS A 60 9.52 -3.28 -3.84
CA HIS A 60 9.27 -4.35 -4.80
C HIS A 60 7.88 -4.24 -5.42
N LEU A 61 7.72 -4.69 -6.66
CA LEU A 61 6.50 -4.50 -7.45
C LEU A 61 5.21 -5.03 -6.81
N ASP A 62 5.30 -6.14 -6.07
CA ASP A 62 4.15 -6.75 -5.42
C ASP A 62 3.85 -6.15 -4.04
N HIS A 63 4.65 -5.20 -3.58
CA HIS A 63 4.48 -4.47 -2.31
C HIS A 63 4.21 -2.99 -2.55
N LEU A 64 4.89 -2.38 -3.52
CA LEU A 64 4.63 -1.03 -4.00
C LEU A 64 4.30 -1.15 -5.49
N ASP A 65 3.04 -1.49 -5.77
CA ASP A 65 2.57 -1.77 -7.12
C ASP A 65 2.24 -0.48 -7.86
N PRO A 66 3.00 -0.10 -8.89
CA PRO A 66 2.77 1.15 -9.60
C PRO A 66 1.40 1.19 -10.28
N ASP A 67 0.91 0.06 -10.79
CA ASP A 67 -0.38 0.01 -11.47
C ASP A 67 -1.54 0.16 -10.48
N THR A 68 -1.37 -0.26 -9.23
CA THR A 68 -2.34 -0.02 -8.15
C THR A 68 -2.29 1.43 -7.69
N VAL A 69 -1.08 1.93 -7.40
CA VAL A 69 -0.89 3.28 -6.84
C VAL A 69 -1.47 4.36 -7.73
N VAL A 70 -1.26 4.30 -9.04
CA VAL A 70 -1.77 5.34 -9.97
C VAL A 70 -3.29 5.37 -10.06
N ARG A 71 -3.98 4.31 -9.59
CA ARG A 71 -5.45 4.21 -9.57
C ARG A 71 -6.05 4.53 -8.20
N ILE A 72 -5.24 4.62 -7.16
CA ILE A 72 -5.69 5.07 -5.83
C ILE A 72 -5.85 6.60 -5.87
N ASN A 73 -6.77 7.13 -5.05
CA ASN A 73 -6.98 8.57 -4.92
C ASN A 73 -5.64 9.30 -4.72
N GLU A 74 -5.41 10.36 -5.48
CA GLU A 74 -4.14 11.11 -5.46
C GLU A 74 -3.83 11.76 -4.09
N ASN A 75 -4.83 11.97 -3.24
CA ASN A 75 -4.67 12.56 -1.91
C ASN A 75 -4.42 11.52 -0.82
N GLN A 76 -4.38 10.23 -1.18
CA GLN A 76 -4.15 9.15 -0.20
C GLN A 76 -2.83 9.34 0.53
N PHE A 77 -2.84 9.17 1.86
CA PHE A 77 -1.65 9.18 2.68
C PHE A 77 -0.93 7.83 2.62
N TYR A 78 0.38 7.87 2.40
CA TYR A 78 1.24 6.70 2.34
C TYR A 78 2.32 6.75 3.42
N ILE A 79 2.66 5.58 3.95
CA ILE A 79 3.80 5.38 4.86
C ILE A 79 4.67 4.31 4.23
N THR A 80 5.96 4.55 4.13
CA THR A 80 6.88 3.63 3.43
C THR A 80 8.33 3.85 3.87
N THR A 81 9.26 3.19 3.20
CA THR A 81 10.69 3.38 3.36
C THR A 81 11.17 4.61 2.58
N ASN A 82 12.45 4.98 2.74
CA ASN A 82 13.02 6.08 1.94
C ASN A 82 12.99 5.76 0.44
N GLU A 83 13.31 4.53 0.06
CA GLU A 83 13.26 4.06 -1.32
C GLU A 83 11.83 4.05 -1.86
N GLY A 84 10.87 3.63 -1.02
CA GLY A 84 9.46 3.64 -1.37
C GLY A 84 8.93 5.05 -1.60
N LYS A 85 9.39 6.01 -0.80
CA LYS A 85 9.00 7.42 -0.98
C LYS A 85 9.48 7.96 -2.34
N GLU A 86 10.70 7.68 -2.72
CA GLU A 86 11.24 8.08 -4.04
C GLU A 86 10.36 7.51 -5.16
N GLU A 87 9.98 6.25 -5.07
CA GLU A 87 9.12 5.61 -6.07
C GLU A 87 7.73 6.22 -6.10
N LEU A 88 7.11 6.49 -4.95
CA LEU A 88 5.78 7.12 -4.88
C LEU A 88 5.80 8.53 -5.44
N GLU A 89 6.85 9.30 -5.16
CA GLU A 89 7.02 10.63 -5.72
C GLU A 89 7.16 10.59 -7.24
N ARG A 90 7.91 9.61 -7.76
CA ARG A 90 8.02 9.37 -9.20
C ARG A 90 6.67 9.05 -9.84
N LEU A 91 5.77 8.41 -9.11
CA LEU A 91 4.41 8.11 -9.54
C LEU A 91 3.43 9.29 -9.30
N GLY A 92 3.92 10.43 -8.86
CA GLY A 92 3.11 11.64 -8.66
C GLY A 92 2.38 11.69 -7.32
N ARG A 93 2.78 10.86 -6.34
CA ARG A 93 2.17 10.84 -5.01
C ARG A 93 3.03 11.65 -4.05
N THR A 94 2.43 12.67 -3.42
CA THR A 94 3.15 13.65 -2.59
C THR A 94 2.79 13.57 -1.11
N ASN A 95 1.66 12.96 -0.76
CA ASN A 95 1.24 12.79 0.64
C ASN A 95 1.88 11.52 1.23
N VAL A 96 3.20 11.57 1.42
CA VAL A 96 4.02 10.41 1.77
C VAL A 96 4.90 10.71 2.97
N ARG A 97 4.93 9.80 3.94
CA ARG A 97 5.88 9.80 5.06
C ARG A 97 6.82 8.61 4.95
N ALA A 98 8.11 8.87 4.88
CA ALA A 98 9.12 7.82 4.99
C ALA A 98 9.50 7.59 6.45
N LEU A 99 9.67 6.31 6.82
CA LEU A 99 10.18 5.91 8.13
C LEU A 99 11.53 5.21 7.95
N GLY A 100 12.53 5.67 8.70
CA GLY A 100 13.79 4.96 8.85
C GLY A 100 13.71 3.93 9.96
N THR A 101 14.77 3.14 10.11
CA THR A 101 14.87 2.12 11.16
C THR A 101 14.71 2.75 12.55
N GLY A 102 13.77 2.23 13.34
CA GLY A 102 13.50 2.70 14.69
C GLY A 102 12.59 3.91 14.79
N GLU A 103 12.22 4.52 13.66
CA GLU A 103 11.23 5.60 13.65
C GLU A 103 9.82 5.05 13.73
N SER A 104 8.90 5.83 14.27
CA SER A 104 7.49 5.43 14.41
C SER A 104 6.56 6.58 14.05
N ILE A 105 5.36 6.23 13.61
CA ILE A 105 4.26 7.16 13.39
C ILE A 105 2.96 6.53 13.88
N THR A 106 2.08 7.35 14.47
CA THR A 106 0.76 6.90 14.90
C THR A 106 -0.29 7.36 13.90
N VAL A 107 -1.13 6.43 13.47
CA VAL A 107 -2.28 6.67 12.60
C VAL A 107 -3.50 6.12 13.31
N GLY A 108 -4.31 6.99 13.90
CA GLY A 108 -5.47 6.58 14.70
C GLY A 108 -5.07 5.58 15.78
N ASP A 109 -5.63 4.37 15.71
CA ASP A 109 -5.39 3.31 16.70
C ASP A 109 -4.11 2.50 16.44
N PHE A 110 -3.36 2.80 15.37
CA PHE A 110 -2.17 2.04 15.00
C PHE A 110 -0.89 2.83 15.19
N THR A 111 0.13 2.17 15.71
CA THR A 111 1.50 2.69 15.70
C THR A 111 2.31 1.84 14.72
N ILE A 112 2.94 2.50 13.75
CA ILE A 112 3.75 1.88 12.71
C ILE A 112 5.22 2.19 13.00
N THR A 113 6.03 1.15 13.08
CA THR A 113 7.46 1.27 13.35
C THR A 113 8.27 0.61 12.26
#